data_0f88af3db6147d05698158eee4e187d3
#
_entry.id   0f88af3db6147d05698158eee4e187d3
#
_cell.length_a   1.000
_cell.length_b   1.000
_cell.length_c   1.000
_cell.angle_alpha   90.00
_cell.angle_beta   90.00
_cell.angle_gamma   90.00
#
_symmetry.space_group_name_H-M   'P 1'
#
loop_
_entity.id
_entity.type
_entity.pdbx_description
1 polymer ?
#
loop_
_entity_poly.entity_id
_entity_poly.type
_entity_poly.pdbx_seq_one_letter_code
_entity_poly.pdbx_strand_id
1 'polypeptide(L)'
;EIDMSKLRHIIFRTELYHHFKVRQLMSQPPCVLSVNDPMEEVMKRFDSTDAGMLPVLETDGTLRGYVSRSHLYSTYRKMVADMSAE
;
A
#
# COMPACT_ATOMS: atom_id res chain seq x y z
N GLU A 1 -4.60 7.43 0.98
CA GLU A 1 -5.11 7.59 2.34
C GLU A 1 -6.23 8.63 2.38
N ILE A 2 -7.27 8.38 3.13
CA ILE A 2 -8.41 9.29 3.25
C ILE A 2 -8.36 9.99 4.61
N ASP A 3 -8.45 11.31 4.56
CA ASP A 3 -8.49 12.12 5.78
C ASP A 3 -9.90 12.11 6.34
N MET A 4 -10.10 11.43 7.46
CA MET A 4 -11.42 11.23 8.05
C MET A 4 -12.03 12.53 8.61
N SER A 5 -11.20 13.49 9.04
CA SER A 5 -11.73 14.74 9.55
C SER A 5 -12.37 15.57 8.43
N LYS A 6 -11.76 15.59 7.26
CA LYS A 6 -12.32 16.26 6.10
C LYS A 6 -13.57 15.55 5.60
N LEU A 7 -13.55 14.23 5.61
CA LEU A 7 -14.68 13.42 5.17
C LEU A 7 -15.90 13.65 6.06
N ARG A 8 -15.69 13.70 7.38
CA ARG A 8 -16.77 13.95 8.33
C ARG A 8 -17.43 15.29 8.07
N HIS A 9 -16.65 16.32 7.78
CA HIS A 9 -17.15 17.65 7.50
C HIS A 9 -18.00 17.68 6.23
N ILE A 10 -17.55 16.95 5.21
CA ILE A 10 -18.24 16.89 3.92
C ILE A 10 -19.57 16.15 4.03
N ILE A 11 -19.63 15.09 4.84
CA ILE A 11 -20.83 14.27 4.97
C ILE A 11 -22.02 15.06 5.49
N PHE A 12 -21.80 16.06 6.34
CA PHE A 12 -22.88 16.87 6.90
C PHE A 12 -23.38 17.94 5.93
N ARG A 13 -22.74 18.08 4.76
CA ARG A 13 -23.14 19.07 3.78
C ARG A 13 -23.49 18.38 2.48
N THR A 14 -24.77 18.03 2.34
CA THR A 14 -25.23 17.25 1.20
C THR A 14 -25.01 17.95 -0.14
N GLU A 15 -25.10 19.28 -0.19
CA GLU A 15 -24.86 20.01 -1.44
C GLU A 15 -23.40 19.89 -1.90
N LEU A 16 -22.44 19.71 -0.97
CA LEU A 16 -21.04 19.51 -1.32
C LEU A 16 -20.76 18.05 -1.60
N TYR A 17 -21.49 17.16 -0.94
CA TYR A 17 -21.28 15.72 -1.04
C TYR A 17 -21.31 15.25 -2.50
N HIS A 18 -22.25 15.77 -3.30
CA HIS A 18 -22.41 15.33 -4.68
C HIS A 18 -21.34 15.86 -5.63
N HIS A 19 -20.58 16.86 -5.20
CA HIS A 19 -19.53 17.44 -6.02
C HIS A 19 -18.16 16.79 -5.87
N PHE A 20 -18.01 15.94 -4.84
CA PHE A 20 -16.73 15.29 -4.57
C PHE A 20 -16.73 13.85 -5.06
N LYS A 21 -15.62 13.43 -5.64
CA LYS A 21 -15.40 12.06 -6.09
C LYS A 21 -14.31 11.42 -5.25
N VAL A 22 -14.32 10.09 -5.17
CA VAL A 22 -13.31 9.34 -4.42
C VAL A 22 -11.91 9.76 -4.84
N ARG A 23 -11.70 10.00 -6.13
CA ARG A 23 -10.41 10.44 -6.67
C ARG A 23 -9.88 11.69 -5.95
N GLN A 24 -10.77 12.59 -5.53
CA GLN A 24 -10.38 13.83 -4.86
C GLN A 24 -10.02 13.63 -3.39
N LEU A 25 -10.44 12.50 -2.82
CA LEU A 25 -10.18 12.17 -1.42
C LEU A 25 -8.99 11.22 -1.26
N MET A 26 -8.58 10.57 -2.34
CA MET A 26 -7.51 9.60 -2.31
C MET A 26 -6.13 10.25 -2.33
N SER A 27 -5.20 9.63 -1.62
CA SER A 27 -3.78 9.95 -1.78
C SER A 27 -3.18 8.96 -2.75
N GLN A 28 -2.18 9.40 -3.49
CA GLN A 28 -1.44 8.48 -4.34
C GLN A 28 -0.47 7.66 -3.49
N PRO A 29 -0.26 6.38 -3.82
CA PRO A 29 0.73 5.60 -3.08
C PRO A 29 2.13 6.15 -3.33
N PRO A 30 3.02 6.07 -2.31
CA PRO A 30 4.39 6.59 -2.45
C PRO A 30 5.21 5.84 -3.49
N CYS A 31 4.89 4.58 -3.73
CA CYS A 31 5.50 3.79 -4.79
C CYS A 31 4.65 2.57 -5.07
N VAL A 32 4.96 1.86 -6.14
CA VAL A 32 4.26 0.64 -6.50
C VAL A 32 5.28 -0.48 -6.66
N LEU A 33 4.80 -1.72 -6.51
CA LEU A 33 5.62 -2.92 -6.65
C LEU A 33 5.24 -3.65 -7.93
N SER A 34 6.13 -4.49 -8.43
CA SER A 34 5.87 -5.36 -9.56
C SER A 34 5.83 -6.80 -9.07
N VAL A 35 4.98 -7.64 -9.71
CA VAL A 35 4.92 -9.06 -9.37
C VAL A 35 6.26 -9.76 -9.55
N ASN A 36 7.16 -9.17 -10.32
CA ASN A 36 8.48 -9.76 -10.59
C ASN A 36 9.58 -9.20 -9.69
N ASP A 37 9.25 -8.26 -8.80
CA ASP A 37 10.25 -7.70 -7.89
C ASP A 37 10.72 -8.75 -6.88
N PRO A 38 12.03 -8.91 -6.67
CA PRO A 38 12.51 -9.79 -5.62
C PRO A 38 12.22 -9.18 -4.25
N MET A 39 12.17 -10.04 -3.22
CA MET A 39 11.87 -9.60 -1.86
C MET A 39 12.81 -8.49 -1.39
N GLU A 40 14.07 -8.58 -1.76
CA GLU A 40 15.06 -7.57 -1.40
C GLU A 40 14.66 -6.19 -1.91
N GLU A 41 14.20 -6.10 -3.14
CA GLU A 41 13.76 -4.84 -3.73
C GLU A 41 12.49 -4.32 -3.05
N VAL A 42 11.57 -5.23 -2.75
CA VAL A 42 10.32 -4.88 -2.07
C VAL A 42 10.62 -4.30 -0.69
N MET A 43 11.57 -4.89 0.04
CA MET A 43 11.96 -4.40 1.35
C MET A 43 12.57 -3.01 1.27
N LYS A 44 13.39 -2.74 0.26
CA LYS A 44 13.96 -1.42 0.06
C LYS A 44 12.88 -0.36 -0.16
N ARG A 45 11.86 -0.70 -0.92
CA ARG A 45 10.76 0.23 -1.18
C ARG A 45 9.96 0.52 0.07
N PHE A 46 9.71 -0.49 0.90
CA PHE A 46 9.05 -0.27 2.17
C PHE A 46 9.91 0.56 3.12
N ASP A 47 11.22 0.34 3.12
CA ASP A 47 12.13 1.11 3.97
C ASP A 47 12.17 2.59 3.59
N SER A 48 11.89 2.91 2.35
CA SER A 48 11.91 4.29 1.87
C SER A 48 10.61 5.04 2.11
N THR A 49 9.60 4.38 2.66
CA THR A 49 8.29 4.99 2.92
C THR A 49 7.74 4.56 4.27
N ASP A 50 6.70 5.26 4.73
CA ASP A 50 5.98 4.90 5.95
C ASP A 50 4.74 4.07 5.67
N ALA A 51 4.51 3.69 4.42
CA ALA A 51 3.31 2.98 4.04
C ALA A 51 3.21 1.62 4.73
N GLY A 52 2.02 1.28 5.18
CA GLY A 52 1.75 -0.04 5.74
C GLY A 52 1.46 -1.08 4.68
N MET A 53 1.04 -0.63 3.50
CA MET A 53 0.74 -1.49 2.35
C MET A 53 1.16 -0.80 1.07
N LEU A 54 1.63 -1.57 0.11
CA LEU A 54 1.97 -1.07 -1.22
C LEU A 54 1.26 -1.90 -2.28
N PRO A 55 0.76 -1.25 -3.35
CA PRO A 55 0.10 -1.98 -4.43
C PRO A 55 1.10 -2.73 -5.29
N VAL A 56 0.67 -3.86 -5.83
CA VAL A 56 1.47 -4.72 -6.71
C VAL A 56 0.82 -4.73 -8.08
N LEU A 57 1.59 -4.40 -9.09
CA LEU A 57 1.11 -4.33 -10.46
C LEU A 57 1.70 -5.46 -11.31
N GLU A 58 0.89 -5.92 -12.25
CA GLU A 58 1.36 -6.82 -13.30
C GLU A 58 2.21 -6.04 -14.31
N THR A 59 2.89 -6.76 -15.19
CA THR A 59 3.74 -6.13 -16.21
C THR A 59 2.97 -5.21 -17.15
N ASP A 60 1.66 -5.44 -17.31
CA ASP A 60 0.80 -4.59 -18.15
C ASP A 60 0.22 -3.41 -17.40
N GLY A 61 0.60 -3.22 -16.12
CA GLY A 61 0.12 -2.12 -15.30
C GLY A 61 -1.16 -2.40 -14.53
N THR A 62 -1.73 -3.60 -14.68
CA THR A 62 -2.96 -3.98 -13.98
C THR A 62 -2.68 -4.23 -12.50
N LEU A 63 -3.55 -3.75 -11.62
CA LEU A 63 -3.42 -4.01 -10.19
C LEU A 63 -3.63 -5.48 -9.88
N ARG A 64 -2.67 -6.10 -9.22
CA ARG A 64 -2.73 -7.51 -8.84
C ARG A 64 -3.16 -7.69 -7.39
N GLY A 65 -2.76 -6.80 -6.51
CA GLY A 65 -3.07 -6.90 -5.10
C GLY A 65 -2.19 -5.96 -4.30
N TYR A 66 -1.99 -6.28 -3.03
CA TYR A 66 -1.22 -5.46 -2.10
C TYR A 66 -0.29 -6.34 -1.27
N VAL A 67 0.84 -5.76 -0.88
CA VAL A 67 1.75 -6.38 0.08
C VAL A 67 1.72 -5.53 1.35
N SER A 68 1.52 -6.17 2.51
CA SER A 68 1.58 -5.46 3.78
C SER A 68 2.99 -5.52 4.34
N ARG A 69 3.40 -4.43 4.99
CA ARG A 69 4.72 -4.35 5.62
C ARG A 69 4.90 -5.45 6.67
N SER A 70 3.90 -5.64 7.52
CA SER A 70 4.00 -6.64 8.59
C SER A 70 4.11 -8.06 8.05
N HIS A 71 3.36 -8.37 6.99
CA HIS A 71 3.42 -9.70 6.39
C HIS A 71 4.77 -9.94 5.72
N LEU A 72 5.29 -8.94 5.04
CA LEU A 72 6.59 -9.02 4.38
C LEU A 72 7.70 -9.35 5.39
N TYR A 73 7.76 -8.59 6.48
CA TYR A 73 8.81 -8.80 7.48
C TYR A 73 8.62 -10.09 8.27
N SER A 74 7.37 -10.49 8.50
CA SER A 74 7.09 -11.77 9.14
C SER A 74 7.58 -12.93 8.27
N THR A 75 7.32 -12.87 6.97
CA THR A 75 7.78 -13.89 6.02
C THR A 75 9.30 -13.92 5.96
N TYR A 76 9.91 -12.75 5.93
CA TYR A 76 11.37 -12.66 5.90
C TYR A 76 12.00 -13.31 7.14
N ARG A 77 11.46 -13.03 8.32
CA ARG A 77 11.97 -13.62 9.55
C ARG A 77 11.85 -15.15 9.55
N LYS A 78 10.75 -15.66 9.00
CA LYS A 78 10.57 -17.12 8.90
C LYS A 78 11.61 -17.74 7.96
N MET A 79 11.86 -17.09 6.85
CA MET A 79 12.85 -17.59 5.88
C MET A 79 14.25 -17.60 6.48
N VAL A 80 14.61 -16.55 7.21
CA VAL A 80 15.92 -16.48 7.87
C VAL A 80 16.03 -17.56 8.94
N ALA A 81 14.99 -17.77 9.72
CA ALA A 81 14.98 -18.80 10.75
C ALA A 81 15.15 -20.20 10.15
N ASP A 82 14.46 -20.47 9.04
CA ASP A 82 14.56 -21.76 8.36
C ASP A 82 15.97 -22.01 7.84
N MET A 83 16.60 -20.96 7.30
CA MET A 83 17.98 -21.07 6.83
C MET A 83 18.96 -21.29 7.96
N SER A 84 18.69 -20.70 9.12
CA SER A 84 19.55 -20.83 10.29
C SER A 84 19.40 -22.18 11.01
N ALA A 85 18.30 -22.87 10.78
CA ALA A 85 18.01 -24.15 11.42
C ALA A 85 18.89 -25.29 10.90
N GLU A 86 19.55 -25.08 9.77
CA GLU A 86 20.49 -26.06 9.22
C GLU A 86 21.85 -25.87 9.87
#